data_9295fafb56f2ac22eb68908074bcbc6c
#
_entry.id   9295fafb56f2ac22eb68908074bcbc6c
#
_cell.length_a   1.000
_cell.length_b   1.000
_cell.length_c   1.000
_cell.angle_alpha   90.00
_cell.angle_beta   90.00
_cell.angle_gamma   90.00
#
_symmetry.space_group_name_H-M   'P 1'
#
loop_
_entity.id
_entity.type
_entity.pdbx_description
1 polymer ?
#
loop_
_entity_poly.entity_id
_entity_poly.type
_entity_poly.pdbx_seq_one_letter_code
_entity_poly.pdbx_strand_id
1 'polypeptide(L)'
;IRRPPRSTPKPSSAASDVYKRQQVTVYTGSHSHGQSHQTTFAQIAADELGVPIENIDIVHGDTDKGTFGMGTYGSRSLAVGGIAIVNACKKIVEKGKRVTAKMLEANPEDVEFKDGEFIVSKSNKKKTIGEVAFACYLPGVRDEMKSPLPEGDEPGLKETSFYDPSNFSFPAGTHIAEVEIDPETGHVKLEKYTACDDFGRIINPMVVEGQVHGGLAQGIGQALYENAEYDETGQLMTGSYMDYTMPRADNFPEFNIGYTCTHATTNPLGVKGCGEAGAIAAPPTVMNAVIDALGGQEVTMPATAEKVWKACKNLKKSNAKAA
;
A
#
# COMPACT_ATOMS: atom_id res chain seq x y z
N ILE A 1 44.88 6.51 5.21
CA ILE A 1 43.83 5.91 6.06
C ILE A 1 42.98 5.04 5.12
N ARG A 2 43.16 3.73 5.17
CA ARG A 2 42.32 2.79 4.41
C ARG A 2 40.95 2.78 5.06
N ARG A 3 39.91 3.08 4.28
CA ARG A 3 38.52 2.87 4.69
C ARG A 3 38.31 1.36 4.94
N PRO A 4 37.60 0.97 6.00
CA PRO A 4 37.24 -0.43 6.16
C PRO A 4 36.46 -0.94 4.96
N PRO A 5 36.57 -2.23 4.59
CA PRO A 5 35.82 -2.79 3.50
C PRO A 5 34.34 -2.56 3.72
N ARG A 6 33.63 -1.99 2.74
CA ARG A 6 32.18 -1.87 2.74
C ARG A 6 31.60 -3.28 2.94
N SER A 7 30.78 -3.43 3.95
CA SER A 7 30.00 -4.66 4.12
C SER A 7 29.19 -4.89 2.84
N THR A 8 29.32 -6.06 2.25
CA THR A 8 28.47 -6.49 1.13
C THR A 8 27.01 -6.27 1.47
N PRO A 9 26.19 -5.72 0.56
CA PRO A 9 24.77 -5.55 0.78
C PRO A 9 24.15 -6.91 1.13
N LYS A 10 23.48 -7.01 2.28
CA LYS A 10 22.77 -8.21 2.65
C LYS A 10 21.38 -8.16 2.06
N PRO A 11 20.97 -9.11 1.23
CA PRO A 11 19.60 -9.20 0.78
C PRO A 11 18.67 -9.52 1.95
N SER A 12 17.56 -8.79 2.09
CA SER A 12 16.60 -9.07 3.14
C SER A 12 15.20 -8.63 2.78
N SER A 13 14.21 -9.36 3.21
CA SER A 13 12.85 -8.88 3.32
C SER A 13 12.30 -8.99 4.74
N ALA A 14 12.91 -9.74 5.62
CA ALA A 14 12.70 -9.64 7.06
C ALA A 14 13.95 -10.12 7.78
N ALA A 15 14.54 -9.28 8.61
CA ALA A 15 15.62 -9.65 9.50
C ALA A 15 15.25 -9.22 10.92
N SER A 16 15.27 -10.15 11.86
CA SER A 16 15.10 -9.80 13.25
C SER A 16 16.46 -9.54 13.89
N ASP A 17 16.69 -8.33 14.39
CA ASP A 17 17.77 -8.07 15.33
C ASP A 17 17.23 -8.24 16.76
N VAL A 18 17.14 -9.48 17.19
CA VAL A 18 16.51 -9.85 18.47
C VAL A 18 17.46 -9.74 19.65
N TYR A 19 18.73 -9.42 19.41
CA TYR A 19 19.79 -9.55 20.40
C TYR A 19 19.63 -8.72 21.68
N LYS A 20 18.93 -7.57 21.65
CA LYS A 20 18.77 -6.72 22.85
C LYS A 20 17.35 -6.30 23.20
N ARG A 21 16.39 -6.31 22.26
CA ARG A 21 15.08 -5.68 22.46
C ARG A 21 13.88 -6.45 21.93
N GLN A 22 14.04 -7.68 21.44
CA GLN A 22 12.97 -8.42 20.73
C GLN A 22 12.39 -7.61 19.54
N GLN A 23 13.22 -6.84 18.85
CA GLN A 23 12.84 -6.05 17.70
C GLN A 23 12.91 -6.88 16.42
N VAL A 24 11.92 -6.69 15.57
CA VAL A 24 11.85 -7.25 14.22
C VAL A 24 12.07 -6.13 13.22
N THR A 25 13.05 -6.25 12.34
CA THR A 25 13.25 -5.31 11.24
C THR A 25 12.83 -5.95 9.93
N VAL A 26 11.89 -5.32 9.25
CA VAL A 26 11.41 -5.73 7.93
C VAL A 26 12.01 -4.80 6.88
N TYR A 27 12.81 -5.33 5.98
CA TYR A 27 13.34 -4.59 4.83
C TYR A 27 12.48 -4.89 3.62
N THR A 28 11.98 -3.86 2.96
CA THR A 28 11.10 -4.01 1.80
C THR A 28 11.56 -3.19 0.61
N GLY A 29 11.42 -3.75 -0.59
CA GLY A 29 11.64 -3.05 -1.85
C GLY A 29 10.46 -2.17 -2.29
N SER A 30 9.39 -2.09 -1.51
CA SER A 30 8.24 -1.22 -1.76
C SER A 30 8.41 0.09 -1.00
N HIS A 31 8.81 1.16 -1.70
CA HIS A 31 9.02 2.47 -1.10
C HIS A 31 7.70 3.15 -0.72
N SER A 32 7.64 3.81 0.44
CA SER A 32 6.49 4.62 0.87
C SER A 32 6.61 6.05 0.35
N HIS A 33 5.49 6.59 -0.13
CA HIS A 33 5.32 7.98 -0.56
C HIS A 33 4.22 8.69 0.26
N GLY A 34 4.03 8.26 1.52
CA GLY A 34 2.97 8.75 2.39
C GLY A 34 1.76 7.80 2.51
N GLN A 35 1.74 6.66 1.81
CA GLN A 35 0.65 5.68 1.84
C GLN A 35 0.74 4.68 3.02
N SER A 36 1.43 5.03 4.08
CA SER A 36 1.44 4.32 5.37
C SER A 36 1.97 2.88 5.33
N HIS A 37 2.97 2.58 4.48
CA HIS A 37 3.57 1.23 4.44
C HIS A 37 4.19 0.85 5.78
N GLN A 38 4.77 1.80 6.54
CA GLN A 38 5.30 1.52 7.87
C GLN A 38 4.24 0.92 8.78
N THR A 39 3.03 1.45 8.78
CA THR A 39 1.93 0.96 9.60
C THR A 39 1.40 -0.37 9.09
N THR A 40 1.03 -0.45 7.81
CA THR A 40 0.34 -1.63 7.26
C THR A 40 1.25 -2.85 7.16
N PHE A 41 2.53 -2.68 6.82
CA PHE A 41 3.49 -3.78 6.78
C PHE A 41 3.88 -4.24 8.19
N ALA A 42 3.94 -3.31 9.16
CA ALA A 42 4.14 -3.68 10.56
C ALA A 42 2.95 -4.47 11.11
N GLN A 43 1.70 -4.11 10.76
CA GLN A 43 0.51 -4.90 11.12
C GLN A 43 0.59 -6.33 10.57
N ILE A 44 0.95 -6.50 9.29
CA ILE A 44 1.10 -7.82 8.68
C ILE A 44 2.18 -8.64 9.41
N ALA A 45 3.34 -8.04 9.68
CA ALA A 45 4.43 -8.75 10.36
C ALA A 45 4.08 -9.06 11.83
N ALA A 46 3.34 -8.19 12.51
CA ALA A 46 2.84 -8.41 13.86
C ALA A 46 1.88 -9.60 13.92
N ASP A 47 0.93 -9.66 13.00
CA ASP A 47 -0.04 -10.76 12.89
C ASP A 47 0.65 -12.11 12.61
N GLU A 48 1.62 -12.13 11.69
CA GLU A 48 2.31 -13.37 11.28
C GLU A 48 3.32 -13.86 12.34
N LEU A 49 3.95 -12.96 13.09
CA LEU A 49 4.99 -13.30 14.08
C LEU A 49 4.51 -13.24 15.53
N GLY A 50 3.30 -12.79 15.79
CA GLY A 50 2.74 -12.68 17.14
C GLY A 50 3.57 -11.78 18.05
N VAL A 51 4.15 -10.70 17.52
CA VAL A 51 4.95 -9.72 18.27
C VAL A 51 4.23 -8.38 18.32
N PRO A 52 4.41 -7.57 19.38
CA PRO A 52 3.83 -6.23 19.46
C PRO A 52 4.29 -5.36 18.28
N ILE A 53 3.36 -4.58 17.71
CA ILE A 53 3.63 -3.76 16.54
C ILE A 53 4.71 -2.70 16.79
N GLU A 54 4.80 -2.19 18.00
CA GLU A 54 5.83 -1.23 18.44
C GLU A 54 7.26 -1.81 18.43
N ASN A 55 7.38 -3.13 18.33
CA ASN A 55 8.66 -3.82 18.21
C ASN A 55 9.03 -4.12 16.75
N ILE A 56 8.31 -3.55 15.78
CA ILE A 56 8.55 -3.79 14.35
C ILE A 56 8.99 -2.52 13.66
N ASP A 57 10.17 -2.54 13.09
CA ASP A 57 10.71 -1.47 12.25
C ASP A 57 10.60 -1.84 10.78
N ILE A 58 10.02 -0.95 9.97
CA ILE A 58 9.94 -1.11 8.52
C ILE A 58 10.99 -0.21 7.86
N VAL A 59 11.91 -0.81 7.14
CA VAL A 59 12.98 -0.11 6.40
C VAL A 59 12.70 -0.21 4.90
N HIS A 60 12.56 0.94 4.26
CA HIS A 60 12.34 1.06 2.82
C HIS A 60 13.10 2.27 2.25
N GLY A 61 13.27 2.32 0.93
CA GLY A 61 13.88 3.47 0.25
C GLY A 61 15.39 3.68 0.50
N ASP A 62 16.02 2.76 1.21
CA ASP A 62 17.45 2.77 1.51
C ASP A 62 18.14 1.68 0.68
N THR A 63 18.82 2.11 -0.38
CA THR A 63 19.48 1.20 -1.34
C THR A 63 20.72 0.50 -0.77
N ASP A 64 21.24 0.98 0.35
CA ASP A 64 22.36 0.34 1.05
C ASP A 64 21.89 -0.80 1.98
N LYS A 65 20.64 -0.76 2.41
CA LYS A 65 20.03 -1.74 3.34
C LYS A 65 19.00 -2.65 2.69
N GLY A 66 18.25 -2.11 1.73
CA GLY A 66 17.18 -2.83 1.06
C GLY A 66 17.70 -3.85 0.04
N THR A 67 16.95 -4.91 -0.14
CA THR A 67 17.10 -5.82 -1.28
C THR A 67 16.57 -5.16 -2.55
N PHE A 68 16.80 -5.82 -3.68
CA PHE A 68 16.16 -5.46 -4.93
C PHE A 68 14.64 -5.31 -4.75
N GLY A 69 14.11 -4.18 -5.21
CA GLY A 69 12.68 -3.89 -5.24
C GLY A 69 12.35 -2.93 -6.37
N MET A 70 11.13 -3.02 -6.86
CA MET A 70 10.67 -2.18 -7.97
C MET A 70 9.95 -0.90 -7.51
N GLY A 71 9.99 -0.60 -6.22
CA GLY A 71 9.30 0.55 -5.64
C GLY A 71 7.78 0.40 -5.57
N THR A 72 7.08 1.53 -5.62
CA THR A 72 5.61 1.59 -5.50
C THR A 72 5.00 2.22 -6.75
N TYR A 73 4.15 1.50 -7.44
CA TYR A 73 3.36 1.93 -8.60
C TYR A 73 2.25 0.90 -8.86
N GLY A 74 1.26 1.24 -9.68
CA GLY A 74 0.21 0.30 -10.12
C GLY A 74 -0.56 -0.35 -8.97
N SER A 75 -0.68 0.33 -7.83
CA SER A 75 -1.38 -0.13 -6.61
C SER A 75 -0.92 -1.51 -6.09
N ARG A 76 0.33 -1.89 -6.38
CA ARG A 76 0.86 -3.24 -6.17
C ARG A 76 1.52 -3.49 -4.81
N SER A 77 1.84 -2.44 -4.04
CA SER A 77 2.71 -2.58 -2.86
C SER A 77 2.20 -3.59 -1.84
N LEU A 78 0.90 -3.61 -1.56
CA LEU A 78 0.33 -4.59 -0.64
C LEU A 78 0.25 -5.99 -1.27
N ALA A 79 -0.22 -6.10 -2.51
CA ALA A 79 -0.42 -7.36 -3.20
C ALA A 79 0.89 -8.08 -3.58
N VAL A 80 2.02 -7.38 -3.61
CA VAL A 80 3.34 -7.95 -3.91
C VAL A 80 4.26 -7.85 -2.70
N GLY A 81 4.54 -6.64 -2.21
CA GLY A 81 5.42 -6.42 -1.05
C GLY A 81 4.88 -7.02 0.24
N GLY A 82 3.58 -6.84 0.51
CA GLY A 82 2.93 -7.44 1.67
C GLY A 82 2.99 -8.97 1.66
N ILE A 83 2.79 -9.60 0.50
CA ILE A 83 2.90 -11.07 0.37
C ILE A 83 4.35 -11.55 0.53
N ALA A 84 5.33 -10.81 0.02
CA ALA A 84 6.73 -11.14 0.24
C ALA A 84 7.08 -11.12 1.74
N ILE A 85 6.51 -10.18 2.51
CA ILE A 85 6.66 -10.12 3.98
C ILE A 85 6.02 -11.36 4.63
N VAL A 86 4.77 -11.69 4.29
CA VAL A 86 4.08 -12.91 4.80
C VAL A 86 4.93 -14.15 4.54
N ASN A 87 5.45 -14.30 3.32
CA ASN A 87 6.25 -15.47 2.97
C ASN A 87 7.59 -15.51 3.73
N ALA A 88 8.21 -14.36 3.99
CA ALA A 88 9.42 -14.28 4.81
C ALA A 88 9.11 -14.65 6.28
N CYS A 89 8.02 -14.13 6.84
CA CYS A 89 7.57 -14.48 8.20
C CYS A 89 7.28 -16.00 8.33
N LYS A 90 6.63 -16.61 7.34
CA LYS A 90 6.39 -18.06 7.32
C LYS A 90 7.70 -18.85 7.34
N LYS A 91 8.71 -18.45 6.55
CA LYS A 91 10.03 -19.08 6.58
C LYS A 91 10.72 -18.94 7.96
N ILE A 92 10.58 -17.76 8.59
CA ILE A 92 11.08 -17.52 9.96
C ILE A 92 10.42 -18.48 10.94
N VAL A 93 9.09 -18.61 10.87
CA VAL A 93 8.34 -19.54 11.74
C VAL A 93 8.79 -20.99 11.53
N GLU A 94 8.92 -21.45 10.29
CA GLU A 94 9.37 -22.81 10.00
C GLU A 94 10.80 -23.07 10.46
N LYS A 95 11.71 -22.10 10.31
CA LYS A 95 13.06 -22.19 10.88
C LYS A 95 13.00 -22.23 12.41
N GLY A 96 12.19 -21.36 13.02
CA GLY A 96 11.99 -21.33 14.47
C GLY A 96 11.47 -22.64 15.03
N LYS A 97 10.55 -23.31 14.35
CA LYS A 97 10.06 -24.65 14.73
C LYS A 97 11.19 -25.68 14.76
N ARG A 98 12.05 -25.72 13.73
CA ARG A 98 13.19 -26.63 13.68
C ARG A 98 14.20 -26.38 14.80
N VAL A 99 14.49 -25.10 15.07
CA VAL A 99 15.41 -24.71 16.17
C VAL A 99 14.80 -25.06 17.53
N THR A 100 13.53 -24.75 17.75
CA THR A 100 12.82 -25.07 19.00
C THR A 100 12.76 -26.58 19.25
N ALA A 101 12.52 -27.37 18.21
CA ALA A 101 12.50 -28.82 18.30
C ALA A 101 13.83 -29.34 18.82
N LYS A 102 14.97 -28.83 18.31
CA LYS A 102 16.30 -29.19 18.83
C LYS A 102 16.53 -28.71 20.26
N MET A 103 16.10 -27.49 20.60
CA MET A 103 16.25 -26.93 21.95
C MET A 103 15.49 -27.73 23.02
N LEU A 104 14.36 -28.32 22.65
CA LEU A 104 13.42 -28.98 23.56
C LEU A 104 13.38 -30.52 23.37
N GLU A 105 14.29 -31.06 22.55
CA GLU A 105 14.37 -32.50 22.24
C GLU A 105 13.02 -33.07 21.74
N ALA A 106 12.39 -32.36 20.79
CA ALA A 106 11.13 -32.72 20.20
C ALA A 106 11.26 -32.91 18.67
N ASN A 107 10.20 -33.40 18.02
CA ASN A 107 10.14 -33.39 16.56
C ASN A 107 9.64 -32.02 16.05
N PRO A 108 10.14 -31.48 14.95
CA PRO A 108 9.65 -30.21 14.38
C PRO A 108 8.14 -30.21 14.09
N GLU A 109 7.58 -31.35 13.71
CA GLU A 109 6.14 -31.54 13.45
C GLU A 109 5.28 -31.42 14.71
N ASP A 110 5.84 -31.64 15.90
CA ASP A 110 5.17 -31.48 17.18
C ASP A 110 5.25 -30.04 17.71
N VAL A 111 5.91 -29.12 17.00
CA VAL A 111 6.06 -27.71 17.39
C VAL A 111 5.04 -26.85 16.66
N GLU A 112 4.11 -26.28 17.40
CA GLU A 112 3.18 -25.27 16.92
C GLU A 112 3.74 -23.87 17.20
N PHE A 113 3.36 -22.89 16.35
CA PHE A 113 3.67 -21.49 16.57
C PHE A 113 2.36 -20.73 16.77
N LYS A 114 2.27 -20.01 17.88
CA LYS A 114 1.10 -19.21 18.22
C LYS A 114 1.49 -18.03 19.09
N ASP A 115 1.01 -16.84 18.75
CA ASP A 115 1.15 -15.60 19.55
C ASP A 115 2.62 -15.34 19.97
N GLY A 116 3.56 -15.50 19.05
CA GLY A 116 5.00 -15.27 19.30
C GLY A 116 5.71 -16.37 20.08
N GLU A 117 5.05 -17.49 20.33
CA GLU A 117 5.59 -18.64 21.08
C GLU A 117 5.62 -19.91 20.23
N PHE A 118 6.69 -20.66 20.33
CA PHE A 118 6.85 -22.01 19.80
C PHE A 118 6.52 -22.99 20.91
N ILE A 119 5.51 -23.83 20.74
CA ILE A 119 4.94 -24.72 21.76
C ILE A 119 5.04 -26.16 21.29
N VAL A 120 5.63 -27.03 22.11
CA VAL A 120 5.66 -28.48 21.85
C VAL A 120 4.35 -29.09 22.34
N SER A 121 3.47 -29.52 21.42
CA SER A 121 2.10 -29.97 21.69
C SER A 121 2.01 -31.11 22.72
N LYS A 122 3.02 -32.02 22.72
CA LYS A 122 3.03 -33.19 23.62
C LYS A 122 3.48 -32.90 25.06
N SER A 123 4.33 -31.88 25.25
CA SER A 123 4.96 -31.60 26.56
C SER A 123 4.57 -30.25 27.14
N ASN A 124 3.88 -29.41 26.39
CA ASN A 124 3.53 -28.05 26.73
C ASN A 124 4.76 -27.14 27.02
N LYS A 125 5.97 -27.62 26.72
CA LYS A 125 7.19 -26.81 26.80
C LYS A 125 7.13 -25.74 25.71
N LYS A 126 7.56 -24.53 26.03
CA LYS A 126 7.49 -23.42 25.08
C LYS A 126 8.76 -22.59 25.08
N LYS A 127 8.96 -21.86 23.98
CA LYS A 127 10.00 -20.86 23.77
C LYS A 127 9.41 -19.66 23.02
N THR A 128 9.75 -18.46 23.46
CA THR A 128 9.38 -17.24 22.75
C THR A 128 10.21 -17.09 21.48
N ILE A 129 9.69 -16.37 20.50
CA ILE A 129 10.42 -16.04 19.26
C ILE A 129 11.77 -15.35 19.56
N GLY A 130 11.84 -14.53 20.62
CA GLY A 130 13.06 -13.88 21.08
C GLY A 130 14.11 -14.85 21.60
N GLU A 131 13.72 -15.86 22.41
CA GLU A 131 14.63 -16.88 22.89
C GLU A 131 15.18 -17.74 21.74
N VAL A 132 14.30 -18.10 20.79
CA VAL A 132 14.68 -18.88 19.60
C VAL A 132 15.61 -18.08 18.70
N ALA A 133 15.33 -16.81 18.47
CA ALA A 133 16.18 -15.94 17.66
C ALA A 133 17.57 -15.78 18.30
N PHE A 134 17.65 -15.60 19.62
CA PHE A 134 18.92 -15.56 20.35
C PHE A 134 19.69 -16.86 20.21
N ALA A 135 19.01 -18.00 20.37
CA ALA A 135 19.62 -19.33 20.23
C ALA A 135 20.22 -19.55 18.83
N CYS A 136 19.65 -18.98 17.78
CA CYS A 136 20.19 -19.06 16.41
C CYS A 136 21.56 -18.38 16.23
N TYR A 137 21.97 -17.51 17.16
CA TYR A 137 23.28 -16.84 17.12
C TYR A 137 24.33 -17.52 18.02
N LEU A 138 23.93 -18.47 18.87
CA LEU A 138 24.85 -19.16 19.73
C LEU A 138 25.54 -20.27 18.94
N PRO A 139 26.82 -20.14 18.58
CA PRO A 139 27.58 -21.26 18.07
C PRO A 139 27.75 -22.29 19.21
N GLY A 140 27.79 -23.55 18.85
CA GLY A 140 28.20 -24.57 19.79
C GLY A 140 29.65 -24.33 20.26
N VAL A 141 29.82 -23.53 21.30
CA VAL A 141 31.13 -23.06 21.79
C VAL A 141 31.87 -24.13 22.58
N ARG A 142 31.21 -25.25 22.92
CA ARG A 142 31.81 -26.43 23.56
C ARG A 142 31.12 -27.68 23.03
N ASP A 143 31.84 -28.77 22.91
CA ASP A 143 31.34 -30.10 22.52
C ASP A 143 30.12 -30.57 23.33
N GLU A 144 29.89 -30.00 24.51
CA GLU A 144 28.74 -30.26 25.38
C GLU A 144 27.51 -29.44 25.05
N MET A 145 27.63 -28.31 24.33
CA MET A 145 26.52 -27.47 23.86
C MET A 145 26.37 -27.60 22.34
N LYS A 146 25.63 -28.60 21.89
CA LYS A 146 25.27 -28.71 20.48
C LYS A 146 24.50 -27.45 20.08
N SER A 147 24.94 -26.77 19.01
CA SER A 147 24.20 -25.65 18.43
C SER A 147 22.76 -26.08 18.17
N PRO A 148 21.75 -25.30 18.60
CA PRO A 148 20.37 -25.61 18.28
C PRO A 148 20.02 -25.33 16.80
N LEU A 149 20.95 -24.69 16.06
CA LEU A 149 20.77 -24.42 14.65
C LEU A 149 20.85 -25.75 13.84
N PRO A 150 19.86 -26.04 12.97
CA PRO A 150 19.92 -27.19 12.06
C PRO A 150 21.12 -27.09 11.12
N GLU A 151 21.64 -28.25 10.71
CA GLU A 151 22.74 -28.33 9.74
C GLU A 151 22.28 -27.72 8.40
N GLY A 152 23.07 -26.79 7.86
CA GLY A 152 22.79 -26.06 6.64
C GLY A 152 22.00 -24.74 6.83
N ASP A 153 21.46 -24.46 8.02
CA ASP A 153 20.83 -23.18 8.31
C ASP A 153 21.89 -22.12 8.70
N GLU A 154 21.74 -20.91 8.18
CA GLU A 154 22.61 -19.77 8.54
C GLU A 154 22.30 -19.25 9.94
N PRO A 155 23.30 -18.71 10.67
CA PRO A 155 23.08 -18.06 11.96
C PRO A 155 22.06 -16.91 11.89
N GLY A 156 21.27 -16.80 12.96
CA GLY A 156 20.21 -15.78 13.08
C GLY A 156 18.87 -16.23 12.55
N LEU A 157 17.81 -15.65 13.11
CA LEU A 157 16.44 -15.86 12.65
C LEU A 157 16.10 -14.84 11.58
N LYS A 158 16.67 -15.01 10.39
CA LYS A 158 16.55 -14.12 9.24
C LYS A 158 16.12 -14.90 8.02
N GLU A 159 15.18 -14.34 7.26
CA GLU A 159 14.75 -14.96 6.02
C GLU A 159 14.46 -13.91 4.95
N THR A 160 14.65 -14.29 3.71
CA THR A 160 14.35 -13.46 2.54
C THR A 160 13.31 -14.14 1.66
N SER A 161 12.37 -13.35 1.15
CA SER A 161 11.41 -13.84 0.18
C SER A 161 11.16 -12.81 -0.92
N PHE A 162 11.04 -13.31 -2.13
CA PHE A 162 10.53 -12.59 -3.28
C PHE A 162 9.17 -13.17 -3.64
N TYR A 163 8.29 -12.32 -4.12
CA TYR A 163 6.99 -12.76 -4.60
C TYR A 163 6.71 -12.17 -5.97
N ASP A 164 6.39 -13.04 -6.90
CA ASP A 164 5.96 -12.71 -8.25
C ASP A 164 4.51 -13.20 -8.41
N PRO A 165 3.52 -12.29 -8.53
CA PRO A 165 2.12 -12.68 -8.60
C PRO A 165 1.80 -13.33 -9.95
N SER A 166 0.99 -14.39 -9.93
CA SER A 166 0.55 -15.10 -11.14
C SER A 166 -0.38 -14.25 -12.03
N ASN A 167 -1.04 -13.24 -11.47
CA ASN A 167 -1.92 -12.32 -12.18
C ASN A 167 -2.17 -11.05 -11.34
N PHE A 168 -2.90 -10.07 -11.93
CA PHE A 168 -3.36 -8.87 -11.23
C PHE A 168 -4.41 -9.20 -10.16
N SER A 169 -4.66 -8.27 -9.24
CA SER A 169 -5.63 -8.44 -8.15
C SER A 169 -7.02 -7.89 -8.45
N PHE A 170 -7.17 -7.08 -9.50
CA PHE A 170 -8.42 -6.55 -10.03
C PHE A 170 -9.34 -5.91 -8.97
N PRO A 171 -8.96 -4.76 -8.37
CA PRO A 171 -9.91 -3.94 -7.63
C PRO A 171 -11.03 -3.47 -8.57
N ALA A 172 -12.22 -3.29 -8.05
CA ALA A 172 -13.39 -2.84 -8.80
C ALA A 172 -14.23 -1.91 -7.94
N GLY A 173 -15.02 -1.03 -8.56
CA GLY A 173 -15.89 -0.13 -7.82
C GLY A 173 -16.88 0.59 -8.71
N THR A 174 -17.79 1.33 -8.06
CA THR A 174 -18.76 2.21 -8.70
C THR A 174 -18.71 3.56 -8.03
N HIS A 175 -18.57 4.61 -8.84
CA HIS A 175 -18.55 5.99 -8.38
C HIS A 175 -19.71 6.79 -8.98
N ILE A 176 -20.28 7.69 -8.19
CA ILE A 176 -21.40 8.55 -8.57
C ILE A 176 -21.08 9.98 -8.12
N ALA A 177 -21.24 10.94 -9.02
CA ALA A 177 -21.09 12.37 -8.72
C ALA A 177 -22.40 13.11 -9.01
N GLU A 178 -22.75 14.05 -8.15
CA GLU A 178 -23.82 15.03 -8.35
C GLU A 178 -23.20 16.41 -8.46
N VAL A 179 -23.51 17.14 -9.55
CA VAL A 179 -22.97 18.48 -9.80
C VAL A 179 -24.07 19.49 -10.00
N GLU A 180 -23.82 20.73 -9.59
CA GLU A 180 -24.60 21.91 -9.95
C GLU A 180 -23.75 22.86 -10.79
N ILE A 181 -24.31 23.39 -11.90
CA ILE A 181 -23.62 24.32 -12.79
C ILE A 181 -24.32 25.67 -12.73
N ASP A 182 -23.61 26.74 -12.39
CA ASP A 182 -24.07 28.08 -12.57
C ASP A 182 -23.92 28.48 -14.06
N PRO A 183 -25.01 28.66 -14.81
CA PRO A 183 -24.96 28.96 -16.24
C PRO A 183 -24.49 30.38 -16.57
N GLU A 184 -24.39 31.27 -15.60
CA GLU A 184 -23.93 32.64 -15.81
C GLU A 184 -22.40 32.76 -15.63
N THR A 185 -21.82 31.96 -14.80
CA THR A 185 -20.37 31.95 -14.54
C THR A 185 -19.65 30.73 -15.10
N GLY A 186 -20.39 29.63 -15.34
CA GLY A 186 -19.81 28.32 -15.70
C GLY A 186 -19.18 27.58 -14.52
N HIS A 187 -19.38 28.08 -13.30
CA HIS A 187 -18.87 27.41 -12.11
C HIS A 187 -19.55 26.06 -11.92
N VAL A 188 -18.75 25.01 -11.75
CA VAL A 188 -19.18 23.65 -11.43
C VAL A 188 -18.99 23.42 -9.95
N LYS A 189 -20.08 23.20 -9.22
CA LYS A 189 -20.05 22.79 -7.82
C LYS A 189 -20.31 21.30 -7.72
N LEU A 190 -19.41 20.57 -7.10
CA LEU A 190 -19.59 19.16 -6.79
C LEU A 190 -20.42 19.07 -5.50
N GLU A 191 -21.70 18.70 -5.61
CA GLU A 191 -22.63 18.65 -4.49
C GLU A 191 -22.47 17.40 -3.65
N LYS A 192 -22.27 16.24 -4.32
CA LYS A 192 -22.02 14.95 -3.65
C LYS A 192 -21.09 14.09 -4.47
N TYR A 193 -20.36 13.25 -3.76
CA TYR A 193 -19.58 12.18 -4.36
C TYR A 193 -19.69 10.90 -3.53
N THR A 194 -20.09 9.82 -4.17
CA THR A 194 -20.23 8.50 -3.56
C THR A 194 -19.34 7.51 -4.29
N ALA A 195 -18.54 6.76 -3.55
CA ALA A 195 -17.70 5.67 -4.06
C ALA A 195 -17.97 4.40 -3.25
N CYS A 196 -18.09 3.28 -3.94
CA CYS A 196 -18.14 1.95 -3.31
C CYS A 196 -17.17 1.03 -4.05
N ASP A 197 -16.09 0.67 -3.37
CA ASP A 197 -14.97 -0.06 -3.94
C ASP A 197 -14.76 -1.42 -3.29
N ASP A 198 -14.23 -2.37 -4.07
CA ASP A 198 -13.80 -3.69 -3.63
C ASP A 198 -12.27 -3.78 -3.65
N PHE A 199 -11.67 -3.79 -2.47
CA PHE A 199 -10.23 -3.95 -2.28
C PHE A 199 -9.87 -5.34 -1.72
N GLY A 200 -10.80 -6.29 -1.78
CA GLY A 200 -10.64 -7.57 -1.14
C GLY A 200 -10.49 -7.42 0.37
N ARG A 201 -9.58 -8.18 0.98
CA ARG A 201 -9.28 -8.02 2.40
C ARG A 201 -8.62 -6.66 2.67
N ILE A 202 -9.22 -5.86 3.52
CA ILE A 202 -8.66 -4.59 3.99
C ILE A 202 -7.77 -4.85 5.22
N ILE A 203 -6.52 -4.40 5.17
CA ILE A 203 -5.57 -4.54 6.29
C ILE A 203 -5.78 -3.41 7.29
N ASN A 204 -5.94 -2.16 6.81
CA ASN A 204 -6.17 -1.00 7.66
C ASN A 204 -7.23 -0.10 7.03
N PRO A 205 -8.45 -0.06 7.58
CA PRO A 205 -9.56 0.73 7.03
C PRO A 205 -9.25 2.22 6.93
N MET A 206 -8.64 2.81 7.95
CA MET A 206 -8.28 4.25 7.96
C MET A 206 -7.31 4.61 6.84
N VAL A 207 -6.32 3.74 6.58
CA VAL A 207 -5.36 3.95 5.49
C VAL A 207 -6.04 3.85 4.13
N VAL A 208 -6.92 2.87 3.96
CA VAL A 208 -7.68 2.70 2.70
C VAL A 208 -8.58 3.91 2.44
N GLU A 209 -9.31 4.37 3.44
CA GLU A 209 -10.15 5.57 3.34
C GLU A 209 -9.33 6.81 2.94
N GLY A 210 -8.19 7.02 3.60
CA GLY A 210 -7.27 8.11 3.23
C GLY A 210 -6.71 8.00 1.81
N GLN A 211 -6.45 6.79 1.32
CA GLN A 211 -6.03 6.56 -0.08
C GLN A 211 -7.15 6.88 -1.07
N VAL A 212 -8.38 6.48 -0.79
CA VAL A 212 -9.54 6.78 -1.64
C VAL A 212 -9.78 8.29 -1.69
N HIS A 213 -9.82 8.98 -0.54
CA HIS A 213 -9.97 10.44 -0.46
C HIS A 213 -8.89 11.17 -1.26
N GLY A 214 -7.63 10.79 -1.07
CA GLY A 214 -6.51 11.39 -1.81
C GLY A 214 -6.58 11.15 -3.31
N GLY A 215 -6.98 9.96 -3.74
CA GLY A 215 -7.20 9.62 -5.14
C GLY A 215 -8.35 10.40 -5.75
N LEU A 216 -9.48 10.54 -5.04
CA LEU A 216 -10.62 11.35 -5.47
C LEU A 216 -10.21 12.82 -5.65
N ALA A 217 -9.50 13.39 -4.68
CA ALA A 217 -9.04 14.78 -4.76
C ALA A 217 -8.16 15.01 -5.99
N GLN A 218 -7.25 14.11 -6.29
CA GLN A 218 -6.40 14.18 -7.49
C GLN A 218 -7.23 14.07 -8.77
N GLY A 219 -8.14 13.11 -8.86
CA GLY A 219 -8.95 12.92 -10.06
C GLY A 219 -9.96 14.04 -10.31
N ILE A 220 -10.58 14.59 -9.26
CA ILE A 220 -11.46 15.76 -9.36
C ILE A 220 -10.64 16.99 -9.77
N GLY A 221 -9.41 17.14 -9.22
CA GLY A 221 -8.49 18.19 -9.63
C GLY A 221 -8.22 18.17 -11.13
N GLN A 222 -7.90 17.02 -11.69
CA GLN A 222 -7.72 16.84 -13.13
C GLN A 222 -8.99 17.14 -13.94
N ALA A 223 -10.15 16.75 -13.42
CA ALA A 223 -11.41 16.95 -14.13
C ALA A 223 -11.81 18.41 -14.24
N LEU A 224 -11.60 19.22 -13.20
CA LEU A 224 -12.19 20.55 -13.08
C LEU A 224 -11.18 21.71 -13.04
N TYR A 225 -9.95 21.50 -12.56
CA TYR A 225 -9.05 22.59 -12.18
C TYR A 225 -7.69 22.57 -12.83
N GLU A 226 -6.99 21.42 -12.79
CA GLU A 226 -5.57 21.34 -13.08
C GLU A 226 -5.29 21.35 -14.58
N ASN A 227 -4.52 22.32 -15.05
CA ASN A 227 -4.15 22.48 -16.46
C ASN A 227 -2.69 22.89 -16.61
N ALA A 228 -1.92 22.11 -17.36
CA ALA A 228 -0.57 22.47 -17.77
C ALA A 228 -0.62 23.13 -19.17
N GLU A 229 -0.51 24.45 -19.21
CA GLU A 229 -0.56 25.22 -20.46
C GLU A 229 0.85 25.57 -20.93
N TYR A 230 1.09 25.40 -22.21
CA TYR A 230 2.32 25.75 -22.88
C TYR A 230 2.07 26.78 -23.97
N ASP A 231 2.99 27.73 -24.15
CA ASP A 231 2.94 28.65 -25.27
C ASP A 231 3.42 27.98 -26.58
N GLU A 232 3.37 28.75 -27.68
CA GLU A 232 3.77 28.27 -29.01
C GLU A 232 5.26 27.86 -29.09
N THR A 233 6.08 28.29 -28.15
CA THR A 233 7.52 27.95 -28.07
C THR A 233 7.78 26.73 -27.20
N GLY A 234 6.76 26.18 -26.51
CA GLY A 234 6.86 25.08 -25.60
C GLY A 234 7.24 25.49 -24.15
N GLN A 235 7.17 26.78 -23.84
CA GLN A 235 7.36 27.27 -22.47
C GLN A 235 6.10 26.99 -21.63
N LEU A 236 6.30 26.34 -20.46
CA LEU A 236 5.21 26.13 -19.49
C LEU A 236 4.76 27.48 -18.89
N MET A 237 3.49 27.84 -19.13
CA MET A 237 2.89 29.07 -18.64
C MET A 237 2.34 28.92 -17.21
N THR A 238 1.88 27.73 -16.85
CA THR A 238 1.33 27.41 -15.53
C THR A 238 2.38 26.79 -14.59
N GLY A 239 3.59 27.37 -14.55
CA GLY A 239 4.73 26.84 -13.84
C GLY A 239 4.79 27.14 -12.33
N SER A 240 3.79 27.82 -11.79
CA SER A 240 3.69 28.16 -10.37
C SER A 240 2.31 27.84 -9.81
N TYR A 241 2.17 27.71 -8.49
CA TYR A 241 0.86 27.52 -7.84
C TYR A 241 -0.05 28.75 -7.89
N MET A 242 0.41 29.85 -8.43
CA MET A 242 -0.44 31.00 -8.77
C MET A 242 -1.24 30.77 -10.05
N ASP A 243 -0.68 30.00 -10.97
CA ASP A 243 -1.21 29.78 -12.31
C ASP A 243 -1.77 28.36 -12.45
N TYR A 244 -1.13 27.36 -11.82
CA TYR A 244 -1.59 25.97 -11.77
C TYR A 244 -2.57 25.79 -10.62
N THR A 245 -3.85 25.66 -10.93
CA THR A 245 -4.92 25.61 -9.94
C THR A 245 -5.06 24.19 -9.39
N MET A 246 -4.58 23.96 -8.17
CA MET A 246 -4.87 22.73 -7.42
C MET A 246 -6.18 22.86 -6.63
N PRO A 247 -6.98 21.79 -6.51
CA PRO A 247 -8.16 21.81 -5.68
C PRO A 247 -7.80 22.00 -4.19
N ARG A 248 -8.70 22.63 -3.45
CA ARG A 248 -8.59 22.89 -2.01
C ARG A 248 -9.67 22.12 -1.27
N ALA A 249 -9.54 21.96 0.03
CA ALA A 249 -10.49 21.21 0.85
C ALA A 249 -11.95 21.71 0.72
N ASP A 250 -12.14 23.01 0.53
CA ASP A 250 -13.45 23.64 0.34
C ASP A 250 -14.07 23.44 -1.06
N ASN A 251 -13.31 22.87 -1.99
CA ASN A 251 -13.83 22.50 -3.32
C ASN A 251 -14.49 21.11 -3.32
N PHE A 252 -14.43 20.38 -2.23
CA PHE A 252 -14.98 19.04 -2.14
C PHE A 252 -16.19 18.97 -1.21
N PRO A 253 -17.20 18.18 -1.55
CA PRO A 253 -18.23 17.77 -0.60
C PRO A 253 -17.64 16.78 0.41
N GLU A 254 -18.41 16.43 1.42
CA GLU A 254 -18.17 15.23 2.21
C GLU A 254 -18.31 13.99 1.31
N PHE A 255 -17.28 13.16 1.27
CA PHE A 255 -17.27 11.94 0.46
C PHE A 255 -18.01 10.81 1.17
N ASN A 256 -18.96 10.17 0.48
CA ASN A 256 -19.59 8.94 0.94
C ASN A 256 -18.78 7.74 0.43
N ILE A 257 -18.02 7.10 1.31
CA ILE A 257 -17.19 5.97 0.95
C ILE A 257 -17.74 4.67 1.53
N GLY A 258 -17.94 3.68 0.68
CA GLY A 258 -18.34 2.33 1.04
C GLY A 258 -17.36 1.30 0.49
N TYR A 259 -17.37 0.10 1.09
CA TYR A 259 -16.52 -1.00 0.66
C TYR A 259 -17.29 -2.30 0.56
N THR A 260 -16.94 -3.08 -0.44
CA THR A 260 -17.29 -4.50 -0.54
C THR A 260 -16.02 -5.34 -0.43
N CYS A 261 -16.16 -6.65 -0.19
CA CYS A 261 -15.03 -7.52 0.01
C CYS A 261 -15.18 -8.81 -0.80
N THR A 262 -14.53 -8.86 -1.95
CA THR A 262 -14.33 -10.08 -2.74
C THR A 262 -12.85 -10.39 -2.74
N HIS A 263 -12.44 -11.42 -2.03
CA HIS A 263 -11.02 -11.77 -1.90
C HIS A 263 -10.38 -12.03 -3.27
N ALA A 264 -9.19 -11.47 -3.50
CA ALA A 264 -8.39 -11.83 -4.65
C ALA A 264 -7.93 -13.29 -4.52
N THR A 265 -8.09 -14.05 -5.59
CA THR A 265 -7.65 -15.46 -5.64
C THR A 265 -6.18 -15.60 -6.06
N THR A 266 -5.55 -14.52 -6.47
CA THR A 266 -4.18 -14.47 -6.98
C THR A 266 -3.11 -14.28 -5.92
N ASN A 267 -3.52 -14.07 -4.65
CA ASN A 267 -2.59 -13.94 -3.54
C ASN A 267 -3.18 -14.49 -2.23
N PRO A 268 -2.33 -14.98 -1.30
CA PRO A 268 -2.77 -15.66 -0.09
C PRO A 268 -3.46 -14.78 0.95
N LEU A 269 -3.27 -13.45 0.91
CA LEU A 269 -3.97 -12.52 1.79
C LEU A 269 -5.36 -12.15 1.28
N GLY A 270 -5.67 -12.42 0.02
CA GLY A 270 -6.92 -12.01 -0.62
C GLY A 270 -7.05 -10.50 -0.81
N VAL A 271 -5.93 -9.75 -0.78
CA VAL A 271 -5.90 -8.29 -0.88
C VAL A 271 -5.92 -7.82 -2.33
N LYS A 272 -6.41 -6.59 -2.55
CA LYS A 272 -6.32 -5.86 -3.83
C LYS A 272 -5.72 -4.49 -3.57
N GLY A 273 -5.15 -3.88 -4.62
CA GLY A 273 -4.60 -2.54 -4.51
C GLY A 273 -5.69 -1.47 -4.41
N CYS A 274 -5.46 -0.42 -3.63
CA CYS A 274 -6.40 0.69 -3.47
C CYS A 274 -5.83 2.07 -3.87
N GLY A 275 -4.51 2.15 -4.12
CA GLY A 275 -3.81 3.43 -4.26
C GLY A 275 -4.28 4.31 -5.42
N GLU A 276 -4.76 3.73 -6.51
CA GLU A 276 -5.17 4.44 -7.72
C GLU A 276 -6.70 4.51 -7.92
N ALA A 277 -7.49 3.78 -7.13
CA ALA A 277 -8.93 3.62 -7.35
C ALA A 277 -9.67 4.95 -7.44
N GLY A 278 -9.45 5.86 -6.51
CA GLY A 278 -10.07 7.19 -6.54
C GLY A 278 -9.69 8.00 -7.77
N ALA A 279 -8.40 8.02 -8.11
CA ALA A 279 -7.88 8.80 -9.23
C ALA A 279 -8.32 8.26 -10.59
N ILE A 280 -8.50 6.94 -10.73
CA ILE A 280 -8.96 6.32 -11.98
C ILE A 280 -10.43 6.66 -12.25
N ALA A 281 -11.27 6.55 -11.23
CA ALA A 281 -12.72 6.67 -11.41
C ALA A 281 -13.23 8.12 -11.37
N ALA A 282 -12.58 9.02 -10.62
CA ALA A 282 -13.08 10.37 -10.42
C ALA A 282 -13.18 11.22 -11.70
N PRO A 283 -12.16 11.27 -12.59
CA PRO A 283 -12.27 12.08 -13.80
C PRO A 283 -13.47 11.71 -14.67
N PRO A 284 -13.67 10.45 -15.09
CA PRO A 284 -14.82 10.12 -15.91
C PRO A 284 -16.15 10.29 -15.19
N THR A 285 -16.21 10.04 -13.87
CA THR A 285 -17.45 10.20 -13.09
C THR A 285 -17.89 11.67 -13.05
N VAL A 286 -16.97 12.58 -12.75
CA VAL A 286 -17.24 14.02 -12.71
C VAL A 286 -17.57 14.54 -14.10
N MET A 287 -16.80 14.16 -15.12
CA MET A 287 -17.06 14.61 -16.48
C MET A 287 -18.41 14.13 -17.02
N ASN A 288 -18.82 12.91 -16.71
CA ASN A 288 -20.13 12.40 -17.08
C ASN A 288 -21.26 13.24 -16.42
N ALA A 289 -21.11 13.59 -15.14
CA ALA A 289 -22.07 14.43 -14.44
C ALA A 289 -22.13 15.85 -15.06
N VAL A 290 -20.98 16.44 -15.40
CA VAL A 290 -20.92 17.77 -16.07
C VAL A 290 -21.58 17.71 -17.45
N ILE A 291 -21.29 16.69 -18.25
CA ILE A 291 -21.87 16.52 -19.60
C ILE A 291 -23.38 16.29 -19.51
N ASP A 292 -23.87 15.53 -18.54
CA ASP A 292 -25.28 15.31 -18.29
C ASP A 292 -26.00 16.64 -17.94
N ALA A 293 -25.43 17.40 -17.00
CA ALA A 293 -25.93 18.71 -16.60
C ALA A 293 -25.95 19.73 -17.78
N LEU A 294 -25.05 19.56 -18.76
CA LEU A 294 -24.98 20.33 -19.98
C LEU A 294 -25.87 19.78 -21.12
N GLY A 295 -26.81 18.87 -20.80
CA GLY A 295 -27.72 18.30 -21.80
C GLY A 295 -27.02 17.48 -22.89
N GLY A 296 -25.91 16.84 -22.57
CA GLY A 296 -25.10 16.00 -23.48
C GLY A 296 -24.02 16.77 -24.27
N GLN A 297 -23.80 18.07 -23.98
CA GLN A 297 -22.71 18.79 -24.65
C GLN A 297 -21.35 18.39 -24.06
N GLU A 298 -20.43 17.98 -24.92
CA GLU A 298 -19.06 17.60 -24.54
C GLU A 298 -18.24 18.83 -24.16
N VAL A 299 -17.49 18.68 -23.08
CA VAL A 299 -16.46 19.60 -22.59
C VAL A 299 -15.17 18.82 -22.32
N THR A 300 -14.05 19.36 -22.77
CA THR A 300 -12.73 18.73 -22.54
C THR A 300 -12.19 19.01 -21.14
N MET A 301 -11.50 18.03 -20.53
CA MET A 301 -10.80 18.24 -19.26
C MET A 301 -9.61 19.22 -19.41
N PRO A 302 -9.33 20.00 -18.35
CA PRO A 302 -10.22 20.27 -17.24
C PRO A 302 -11.45 21.04 -17.69
N ALA A 303 -12.62 20.76 -17.11
CA ALA A 303 -13.87 21.48 -17.38
C ALA A 303 -13.88 22.81 -16.60
N THR A 304 -12.99 23.71 -17.00
CA THR A 304 -12.88 25.05 -16.38
C THR A 304 -14.16 25.86 -16.54
N ALA A 305 -14.39 26.82 -15.64
CA ALA A 305 -15.56 27.68 -15.66
C ALA A 305 -15.76 28.34 -17.03
N GLU A 306 -14.69 28.78 -17.71
CA GLU A 306 -14.77 29.37 -19.06
C GLU A 306 -15.31 28.37 -20.09
N LYS A 307 -14.81 27.12 -20.10
CA LYS A 307 -15.27 26.10 -21.05
C LYS A 307 -16.73 25.72 -20.81
N VAL A 308 -17.11 25.54 -19.55
CA VAL A 308 -18.48 25.21 -19.15
C VAL A 308 -19.44 26.37 -19.48
N TRP A 309 -19.06 27.63 -19.20
CA TRP A 309 -19.85 28.80 -19.57
C TRP A 309 -20.08 28.89 -21.09
N LYS A 310 -19.04 28.64 -21.91
CA LYS A 310 -19.17 28.58 -23.37
C LYS A 310 -20.18 27.51 -23.80
N ALA A 311 -20.16 26.34 -23.18
CA ALA A 311 -21.13 25.29 -23.44
C ALA A 311 -22.56 25.68 -23.04
N CYS A 312 -22.77 26.31 -21.89
CA CYS A 312 -24.07 26.85 -21.47
C CYS A 312 -24.64 27.87 -22.47
N LYS A 313 -23.79 28.78 -22.99
CA LYS A 313 -24.21 29.76 -24.02
C LYS A 313 -24.65 29.10 -25.33
N ASN A 314 -24.00 28.01 -25.73
CA ASN A 314 -24.35 27.25 -26.93
C ASN A 314 -25.71 26.53 -26.76
N LEU A 315 -25.97 25.96 -25.59
CA LEU A 315 -27.27 25.36 -25.24
C LEU A 315 -28.43 26.38 -25.36
N LYS A 316 -28.27 27.57 -24.75
CA LYS A 316 -29.28 28.63 -24.84
C LYS A 316 -29.57 29.00 -26.29
N LYS A 317 -28.56 29.06 -27.16
CA LYS A 317 -28.73 29.38 -28.59
C LYS A 317 -29.42 28.25 -29.37
N SER A 318 -29.12 26.98 -29.05
CA SER A 318 -29.73 25.81 -29.69
C SER A 318 -31.21 25.71 -29.33
N ASN A 319 -31.56 25.87 -28.06
CA ASN A 319 -32.95 25.85 -27.60
C ASN A 319 -33.79 27.04 -28.15
N ALA A 320 -33.19 28.22 -28.29
CA ALA A 320 -33.86 29.38 -28.92
C ALA A 320 -34.07 29.23 -30.43
N LYS A 321 -33.35 28.35 -31.10
CA LYS A 321 -33.57 28.02 -32.52
C LYS A 321 -34.57 26.88 -32.74
N ALA A 322 -34.82 26.08 -31.73
CA ALA A 322 -35.74 24.94 -31.77
C ALA A 322 -37.18 25.32 -31.30
N ALA A 323 -37.34 26.46 -30.65
CA ALA A 323 -38.61 27.08 -30.27
C ALA A 323 -39.07 28.10 -31.33
#